data_645f05f0641e8664975bac74c8c59fd6
#
_entry.id   645f05f0641e8664975bac74c8c59fd6
#
_cell.length_a   1.000
_cell.length_b   1.000
_cell.length_c   1.000
_cell.angle_alpha   90.00
_cell.angle_beta   90.00
_cell.angle_gamma   90.00
#
_symmetry.space_group_name_H-M   'P 1'
#
loop_
_entity.id
_entity.type
_entity.pdbx_description
1 polymer ?
#
loop_
_entity_poly.entity_id
_entity_poly.type
_entity_poly.pdbx_seq_one_letter_code
_entity_poly.pdbx_strand_id
1 'polypeptide(L)'
;MHKTRWTRLAPAIILAALLLSVIAPACMSASKYPLTVTDDMGRKIVFDTQPKRFVSLAPSWTEILFALGLGDQVVGVTTYCDYPAEAAKKEKVGGFSDPNIELIVALKADVVFGTTLHKKVQSDIERRGIKFVCENATSVEGVKNNITIAAAIAGVPERAQQVNAVIQNTIDRVKNTLAAVPESRRLKVLYLVWDEPVMSVGPKTLISDMLSAAGGVSITGDAESDYPSYSLETIVAVNPDVILAPRVHGGGGLDIQSLRTKPGWQALDAVKKGNVYLVEDNLVSRPGPRVGEGVLEI
;
A
#
# COMPACT_ATOMS: atom_id res chain seq x y z
N MET A 1 -35.08 46.28 -80.39
CA MET A 1 -33.76 46.69 -79.92
C MET A 1 -33.93 47.37 -78.51
N HIS A 2 -33.74 46.69 -77.42
CA HIS A 2 -33.49 47.26 -76.15
C HIS A 2 -32.70 46.29 -75.28
N LYS A 3 -31.47 46.68 -75.00
CA LYS A 3 -30.51 45.97 -74.12
C LYS A 3 -30.78 46.45 -72.71
N THR A 4 -31.18 45.58 -71.79
CA THR A 4 -31.26 45.86 -70.34
C THR A 4 -30.00 45.32 -69.72
N ARG A 5 -29.28 46.22 -69.09
CA ARG A 5 -28.09 45.98 -68.20
C ARG A 5 -28.52 45.43 -66.89
N TRP A 6 -28.01 44.28 -66.51
CA TRP A 6 -28.05 43.80 -65.15
C TRP A 6 -26.76 44.19 -64.43
N THR A 7 -26.87 45.12 -63.52
CA THR A 7 -25.78 45.53 -62.61
C THR A 7 -25.72 44.61 -61.42
N ARG A 8 -24.54 44.18 -61.14
CA ARG A 8 -24.12 43.26 -60.09
C ARG A 8 -24.27 43.90 -58.72
N LEU A 9 -25.01 43.24 -57.80
CA LEU A 9 -25.01 43.49 -56.36
C LEU A 9 -24.90 42.14 -55.66
N ALA A 10 -23.72 41.79 -55.28
CA ALA A 10 -23.27 40.89 -54.23
C ALA A 10 -21.72 40.86 -54.32
N PRO A 11 -20.98 40.89 -53.25
CA PRO A 11 -21.17 40.27 -51.98
C PRO A 11 -20.70 41.16 -50.78
N ALA A 12 -21.57 41.46 -49.89
CA ALA A 12 -21.18 42.15 -48.63
C ALA A 12 -21.71 41.42 -47.35
N ILE A 13 -22.21 40.21 -47.47
CA ILE A 13 -22.84 39.50 -46.32
C ILE A 13 -22.01 38.30 -45.82
N ILE A 14 -20.85 37.98 -46.38
CA ILE A 14 -20.06 36.76 -46.02
C ILE A 14 -18.91 37.06 -45.01
N LEU A 15 -18.69 38.30 -44.60
CA LEU A 15 -17.54 38.63 -43.72
C LEU A 15 -17.90 38.89 -42.27
N ALA A 16 -19.16 38.72 -41.85
CA ALA A 16 -19.58 38.94 -40.45
C ALA A 16 -19.80 37.67 -39.61
N ALA A 17 -19.55 36.47 -40.19
CA ALA A 17 -19.81 35.18 -39.51
C ALA A 17 -18.57 34.45 -38.99
N LEU A 18 -17.39 35.05 -39.01
CA LEU A 18 -16.11 34.37 -38.67
C LEU A 18 -15.40 34.89 -37.40
N LEU A 19 -16.11 35.65 -36.56
CA LEU A 19 -15.57 36.14 -35.29
C LEU A 19 -16.42 35.72 -34.05
N LEU A 20 -17.14 34.60 -34.12
CA LEU A 20 -17.54 33.91 -32.92
C LEU A 20 -16.36 33.07 -32.45
N SER A 21 -15.37 33.72 -31.84
CA SER A 21 -14.35 33.05 -31.02
C SER A 21 -15.07 32.20 -29.99
N VAL A 22 -14.93 30.87 -30.13
CA VAL A 22 -15.31 29.89 -29.14
C VAL A 22 -14.50 30.22 -27.89
N ILE A 23 -15.07 31.02 -27.00
CA ILE A 23 -14.63 31.08 -25.60
C ILE A 23 -15.03 29.71 -25.04
N ALA A 24 -14.15 28.73 -25.22
CA ALA A 24 -14.24 27.50 -24.44
C ALA A 24 -14.27 27.93 -22.97
N PRO A 25 -15.29 27.56 -22.18
CA PRO A 25 -15.24 27.80 -20.77
C PRO A 25 -13.97 27.09 -20.28
N ALA A 26 -12.99 27.86 -19.82
CA ALA A 26 -11.91 27.32 -19.01
C ALA A 26 -12.63 26.63 -17.85
N CYS A 27 -12.61 25.30 -17.89
CA CYS A 27 -13.11 24.48 -16.79
C CYS A 27 -12.22 24.85 -15.60
N MET A 28 -12.59 25.85 -14.84
CA MET A 28 -11.99 26.16 -13.55
C MET A 28 -12.33 24.96 -12.68
N SER A 29 -11.43 23.97 -12.68
CA SER A 29 -11.47 22.89 -11.72
C SER A 29 -11.50 23.57 -10.35
N ALA A 30 -12.65 23.50 -9.67
CA ALA A 30 -12.78 24.03 -8.34
C ALA A 30 -11.61 23.50 -7.51
N SER A 31 -10.88 24.41 -6.86
CA SER A 31 -9.74 24.04 -6.03
C SER A 31 -10.21 22.98 -5.00
N LYS A 32 -9.63 21.79 -5.05
CA LYS A 32 -9.92 20.69 -4.10
C LYS A 32 -9.36 21.01 -2.70
N TYR A 33 -8.76 22.18 -2.53
CA TYR A 33 -8.17 22.67 -1.29
C TYR A 33 -8.92 23.90 -0.78
N PRO A 34 -9.06 24.10 0.55
CA PRO A 34 -8.45 23.28 1.61
C PRO A 34 -9.01 21.86 1.67
N LEU A 35 -8.12 20.88 1.87
CA LEU A 35 -8.46 19.47 2.01
C LEU A 35 -8.20 19.03 3.45
N THR A 36 -9.15 18.33 4.07
CA THR A 36 -8.95 17.66 5.36
C THR A 36 -8.96 16.16 5.15
N VAL A 37 -7.91 15.47 5.60
CA VAL A 37 -7.84 14.01 5.64
C VAL A 37 -7.74 13.53 7.08
N THR A 38 -8.18 12.30 7.33
CA THR A 38 -7.97 11.63 8.62
C THR A 38 -7.00 10.48 8.39
N ASP A 39 -5.89 10.45 9.13
CA ASP A 39 -4.90 9.38 9.03
C ASP A 39 -5.23 8.20 9.93
N ASP A 40 -4.44 7.12 9.85
CA ASP A 40 -4.68 5.89 10.63
C ASP A 40 -4.49 6.06 12.15
N MET A 41 -3.96 7.20 12.61
CA MET A 41 -3.96 7.58 14.03
C MET A 41 -5.24 8.35 14.44
N GLY A 42 -6.21 8.51 13.53
CA GLY A 42 -7.43 9.29 13.76
C GLY A 42 -7.23 10.80 13.77
N ARG A 43 -6.06 11.30 13.32
CA ARG A 43 -5.73 12.72 13.32
C ARG A 43 -6.26 13.39 12.07
N LYS A 44 -6.90 14.54 12.23
CA LYS A 44 -7.32 15.41 11.13
C LYS A 44 -6.16 16.30 10.70
N ILE A 45 -5.76 16.19 9.44
CA ILE A 45 -4.67 16.96 8.83
C ILE A 45 -5.26 17.83 7.73
N VAL A 46 -5.04 19.14 7.84
CA VAL A 46 -5.55 20.13 6.88
C VAL A 46 -4.43 20.54 5.93
N PHE A 47 -4.71 20.47 4.64
CA PHE A 47 -3.86 20.95 3.56
C PHE A 47 -4.54 22.18 2.93
N ASP A 48 -3.99 23.37 3.13
CA ASP A 48 -4.54 24.61 2.58
C ASP A 48 -4.30 24.70 1.07
N THR A 49 -3.22 24.09 0.60
CA THR A 49 -2.82 24.04 -0.80
C THR A 49 -2.33 22.64 -1.15
N GLN A 50 -2.27 22.33 -2.46
CA GLN A 50 -1.75 21.06 -2.94
C GLN A 50 -0.25 20.92 -2.65
N PRO A 51 0.18 19.95 -1.85
CA PRO A 51 1.60 19.69 -1.63
C PRO A 51 2.26 19.13 -2.88
N LYS A 52 3.56 19.40 -3.04
CA LYS A 52 4.35 19.05 -4.22
C LYS A 52 5.60 18.22 -3.92
N ARG A 53 6.05 18.21 -2.67
CA ARG A 53 7.31 17.57 -2.25
C ARG A 53 7.04 16.59 -1.13
N PHE A 54 7.22 15.33 -1.42
CA PHE A 54 6.91 14.21 -0.53
C PHE A 54 8.19 13.55 -0.02
N VAL A 55 8.24 13.25 1.26
CA VAL A 55 9.22 12.35 1.85
C VAL A 55 8.51 11.12 2.36
N SER A 56 9.05 9.95 2.07
CA SER A 56 8.54 8.67 2.54
C SER A 56 9.49 8.03 3.54
N LEU A 57 9.01 7.76 4.74
CA LEU A 57 9.77 7.09 5.80
C LEU A 57 9.49 5.59 5.88
N ALA A 58 8.72 5.04 4.94
CA ALA A 58 8.42 3.61 4.89
C ALA A 58 8.38 3.08 3.46
N PRO A 59 8.88 1.84 3.19
CA PRO A 59 8.77 1.22 1.87
C PRO A 59 7.34 1.18 1.31
N SER A 60 6.35 0.90 2.15
CA SER A 60 4.92 0.89 1.79
C SER A 60 4.46 2.22 1.20
N TRP A 61 4.73 3.34 1.87
CA TRP A 61 4.41 4.67 1.36
C TRP A 61 5.16 5.01 0.08
N THR A 62 6.44 4.62 -0.01
CA THR A 62 7.20 4.80 -1.26
C THR A 62 6.50 4.08 -2.42
N GLU A 63 6.12 2.83 -2.23
CA GLU A 63 5.41 2.05 -3.24
C GLU A 63 4.06 2.68 -3.62
N ILE A 64 3.29 3.16 -2.63
CA ILE A 64 2.01 3.86 -2.87
C ILE A 64 2.22 5.10 -3.72
N LEU A 65 3.17 5.96 -3.35
CA LEU A 65 3.44 7.21 -4.07
C LEU A 65 3.87 6.94 -5.52
N PHE A 66 4.73 5.95 -5.74
CA PHE A 66 5.16 5.56 -7.08
C PHE A 66 4.02 4.93 -7.89
N ALA A 67 3.20 4.07 -7.30
CA ALA A 67 2.04 3.48 -7.96
C ALA A 67 1.00 4.53 -8.38
N LEU A 68 0.89 5.63 -7.62
CA LEU A 68 0.08 6.80 -7.97
C LEU A 68 0.75 7.69 -9.02
N GLY A 69 1.94 7.33 -9.56
CA GLY A 69 2.68 8.12 -10.54
C GLY A 69 3.22 9.43 -9.97
N LEU A 70 3.50 9.48 -8.67
CA LEU A 70 4.01 10.66 -7.96
C LEU A 70 5.53 10.59 -7.72
N GLY A 71 6.21 9.66 -8.39
CA GLY A 71 7.65 9.43 -8.21
C GLY A 71 8.49 10.70 -8.32
N ASP A 72 8.20 11.61 -9.26
CA ASP A 72 8.94 12.87 -9.42
C ASP A 72 8.76 13.82 -8.24
N GLN A 73 7.65 13.72 -7.52
CA GLN A 73 7.36 14.51 -6.32
C GLN A 73 7.98 13.93 -5.05
N VAL A 74 8.41 12.65 -5.08
CA VAL A 74 9.14 12.02 -3.98
C VAL A 74 10.57 12.55 -4.00
N VAL A 75 10.91 13.37 -3.00
CA VAL A 75 12.20 14.04 -2.85
C VAL A 75 13.14 13.34 -1.87
N GLY A 76 12.63 12.42 -1.04
CA GLY A 76 13.44 11.67 -0.10
C GLY A 76 12.74 10.39 0.34
N VAL A 77 13.53 9.34 0.59
CA VAL A 77 13.08 8.03 1.04
C VAL A 77 14.07 7.44 2.04
N THR A 78 13.68 6.40 2.80
CA THR A 78 14.62 5.69 3.67
C THR A 78 15.56 4.78 2.86
N THR A 79 16.64 4.29 3.51
CA THR A 79 17.57 3.32 2.92
C THR A 79 16.91 1.98 2.58
N TYR A 80 15.75 1.68 3.15
CA TYR A 80 14.97 0.45 2.92
C TYR A 80 13.97 0.55 1.76
N CYS A 81 13.82 1.73 1.15
CA CYS A 81 12.92 1.94 0.02
C CYS A 81 13.63 1.55 -1.28
N ASP A 82 13.42 0.32 -1.71
CA ASP A 82 14.08 -0.36 -2.82
C ASP A 82 13.15 -0.65 -4.01
N TYR A 83 11.84 -0.48 -3.84
CA TYR A 83 10.85 -0.72 -4.88
C TYR A 83 9.94 0.51 -5.10
N PRO A 84 9.62 0.84 -6.37
CA PRO A 84 10.23 0.30 -7.60
C PRO A 84 11.72 0.69 -7.70
N ALA A 85 12.45 0.19 -8.70
CA ALA A 85 13.89 0.43 -8.83
C ALA A 85 14.28 1.92 -8.87
N GLU A 86 13.38 2.79 -9.34
CA GLU A 86 13.56 4.23 -9.35
C GLU A 86 13.58 4.83 -7.93
N ALA A 87 12.91 4.21 -6.97
CA ALA A 87 12.91 4.66 -5.57
C ALA A 87 14.30 4.54 -4.93
N ALA A 88 15.09 3.54 -5.35
CA ALA A 88 16.46 3.36 -4.87
C ALA A 88 17.37 4.55 -5.23
N LYS A 89 17.05 5.32 -6.29
CA LYS A 89 17.79 6.48 -6.77
C LYS A 89 17.43 7.79 -6.05
N LYS A 90 16.39 7.80 -5.20
CA LYS A 90 15.97 8.98 -4.45
C LYS A 90 16.92 9.25 -3.30
N GLU A 91 16.98 10.53 -2.87
CA GLU A 91 17.79 10.94 -1.73
C GLU A 91 17.42 10.14 -0.48
N LYS A 92 18.44 9.67 0.26
CA LYS A 92 18.25 8.84 1.44
C LYS A 92 18.21 9.71 2.70
N VAL A 93 17.06 9.78 3.31
CA VAL A 93 16.81 10.58 4.53
C VAL A 93 17.06 9.79 5.83
N GLY A 94 17.89 8.76 5.80
CA GLY A 94 18.22 7.94 6.96
C GLY A 94 17.58 6.56 6.92
N GLY A 95 17.63 5.85 8.04
CA GLY A 95 16.99 4.54 8.23
C GLY A 95 15.49 4.64 8.51
N PHE A 96 14.87 3.47 8.68
CA PHE A 96 13.44 3.39 9.01
C PHE A 96 13.16 3.94 10.41
N SER A 97 13.99 3.60 11.41
CA SER A 97 13.77 4.00 12.81
C SER A 97 14.45 5.32 13.19
N ASP A 98 15.38 5.79 12.37
CA ASP A 98 16.28 6.92 12.63
C ASP A 98 16.37 7.87 11.42
N PRO A 99 15.26 8.45 10.95
CA PRO A 99 15.26 9.39 9.85
C PRO A 99 15.99 10.69 10.24
N ASN A 100 16.75 11.24 9.29
CA ASN A 100 17.45 12.52 9.44
C ASN A 100 16.49 13.69 9.17
N ILE A 101 16.01 14.31 10.24
CA ILE A 101 15.04 15.41 10.19
C ILE A 101 15.64 16.65 9.51
N GLU A 102 16.90 16.95 9.72
CA GLU A 102 17.57 18.11 9.12
C GLU A 102 17.62 17.98 7.59
N LEU A 103 17.87 16.77 7.09
CA LEU A 103 17.85 16.50 5.65
C LEU A 103 16.41 16.60 5.08
N ILE A 104 15.41 16.11 5.82
CA ILE A 104 13.97 16.26 5.43
C ILE A 104 13.62 17.75 5.27
N VAL A 105 14.07 18.59 6.20
CA VAL A 105 13.87 20.06 6.13
C VAL A 105 14.62 20.65 4.96
N ALA A 106 15.89 20.25 4.74
CA ALA A 106 16.72 20.74 3.63
C ALA A 106 16.11 20.39 2.27
N LEU A 107 15.42 19.25 2.16
CA LEU A 107 14.67 18.84 0.98
C LEU A 107 13.38 19.64 0.78
N LYS A 108 13.03 20.56 1.70
CA LYS A 108 11.81 21.37 1.64
C LYS A 108 10.56 20.52 1.43
N ALA A 109 10.43 19.45 2.22
CA ALA A 109 9.27 18.57 2.18
C ALA A 109 8.00 19.33 2.59
N ASP A 110 6.91 19.15 1.85
CA ASP A 110 5.58 19.63 2.25
C ASP A 110 4.89 18.62 3.15
N VAL A 111 5.10 17.33 2.85
CA VAL A 111 4.49 16.19 3.54
C VAL A 111 5.52 15.10 3.76
N VAL A 112 5.50 14.55 4.95
CA VAL A 112 6.19 13.31 5.33
C VAL A 112 5.15 12.23 5.54
N PHE A 113 5.30 11.12 4.84
CA PHE A 113 4.51 9.91 5.01
C PHE A 113 5.28 8.91 5.87
N GLY A 114 4.72 8.51 6.98
CA GLY A 114 5.34 7.62 7.95
C GLY A 114 4.37 6.62 8.55
N THR A 115 4.81 5.89 9.57
CA THR A 115 4.04 4.88 10.28
C THR A 115 3.94 5.23 11.77
N THR A 116 3.18 4.46 12.54
CA THR A 116 3.09 4.60 14.01
C THR A 116 4.43 4.49 14.71
N LEU A 117 5.43 3.84 14.12
CA LEU A 117 6.81 3.73 14.65
C LEU A 117 7.56 5.07 14.61
N HIS A 118 7.14 6.01 13.76
CA HIS A 118 7.74 7.34 13.64
C HIS A 118 7.17 8.38 14.62
N LYS A 119 6.37 7.97 15.60
CA LYS A 119 5.72 8.86 16.57
C LYS A 119 6.71 9.81 17.29
N LYS A 120 7.96 9.36 17.54
CA LYS A 120 8.97 10.18 18.20
C LYS A 120 9.43 11.36 17.33
N VAL A 121 9.57 11.16 16.02
CA VAL A 121 10.05 12.19 15.07
C VAL A 121 8.91 13.03 14.50
N GLN A 122 7.69 12.54 14.55
CA GLN A 122 6.51 13.23 14.03
C GLN A 122 6.38 14.66 14.58
N SER A 123 6.43 14.83 15.91
CA SER A 123 6.29 16.14 16.56
C SER A 123 7.40 17.12 16.12
N ASP A 124 8.60 16.62 15.89
CA ASP A 124 9.73 17.42 15.43
C ASP A 124 9.55 17.89 14.00
N ILE A 125 9.00 17.03 13.14
CA ILE A 125 8.66 17.33 11.75
C ILE A 125 7.54 18.38 11.70
N GLU A 126 6.47 18.18 12.48
CA GLU A 126 5.31 19.08 12.52
C GLU A 126 5.67 20.47 13.09
N ARG A 127 6.55 20.57 14.09
CA ARG A 127 7.06 21.84 14.61
C ARG A 127 7.81 22.68 13.56
N ARG A 128 8.33 22.05 12.52
CA ARG A 128 8.98 22.71 11.38
C ARG A 128 8.01 23.08 10.25
N GLY A 129 6.69 22.93 10.50
CA GLY A 129 5.63 23.27 9.56
C GLY A 129 5.40 22.24 8.46
N ILE A 130 6.03 21.07 8.54
CA ILE A 130 5.87 19.97 7.58
C ILE A 130 4.70 19.09 8.04
N LYS A 131 3.77 18.75 7.15
CA LYS A 131 2.66 17.86 7.48
C LYS A 131 3.15 16.41 7.60
N PHE A 132 2.62 15.69 8.58
CA PHE A 132 2.94 14.27 8.77
C PHE A 132 1.67 13.44 8.62
N VAL A 133 1.70 12.42 7.76
CA VAL A 133 0.61 11.47 7.52
C VAL A 133 1.06 10.08 7.95
N CYS A 134 0.29 9.45 8.83
CA CYS A 134 0.62 8.16 9.41
C CYS A 134 -0.21 7.03 8.79
N GLU A 135 0.44 5.90 8.47
CA GLU A 135 -0.25 4.64 8.20
C GLU A 135 -0.13 3.65 9.35
N ASN A 136 -1.14 2.81 9.48
CA ASN A 136 -1.16 1.62 10.34
C ASN A 136 -2.13 0.59 9.75
N ALA A 137 -2.07 0.38 8.44
CA ALA A 137 -3.00 -0.53 7.76
C ALA A 137 -2.80 -1.98 8.22
N THR A 138 -3.84 -2.54 8.82
CA THR A 138 -3.89 -3.93 9.34
C THR A 138 -4.80 -4.82 8.49
N SER A 139 -5.26 -4.31 7.35
CA SER A 139 -6.11 -5.03 6.41
C SER A 139 -5.87 -4.55 4.97
N VAL A 140 -6.28 -5.35 4.01
CA VAL A 140 -6.26 -4.99 2.59
C VAL A 140 -7.09 -3.73 2.33
N GLU A 141 -8.23 -3.59 2.99
CA GLU A 141 -9.06 -2.39 2.84
C GLU A 141 -8.39 -1.15 3.46
N GLY A 142 -7.68 -1.30 4.57
CA GLY A 142 -6.84 -0.24 5.14
C GLY A 142 -5.76 0.24 4.18
N VAL A 143 -5.09 -0.67 3.48
CA VAL A 143 -4.12 -0.32 2.43
C VAL A 143 -4.78 0.48 1.30
N LYS A 144 -5.94 0.05 0.80
CA LYS A 144 -6.71 0.77 -0.23
C LYS A 144 -7.12 2.16 0.23
N ASN A 145 -7.47 2.30 1.51
CA ASN A 145 -7.78 3.60 2.11
C ASN A 145 -6.54 4.52 2.12
N ASN A 146 -5.37 4.03 2.50
CA ASN A 146 -4.12 4.80 2.50
C ASN A 146 -3.72 5.25 1.09
N ILE A 147 -3.93 4.41 0.06
CA ILE A 147 -3.77 4.78 -1.34
C ILE A 147 -4.71 5.94 -1.70
N THR A 148 -5.96 5.88 -1.24
CA THR A 148 -6.98 6.92 -1.48
C THR A 148 -6.61 8.23 -0.80
N ILE A 149 -6.13 8.19 0.45
CA ILE A 149 -5.67 9.36 1.21
C ILE A 149 -4.48 10.01 0.51
N ALA A 150 -3.46 9.24 0.12
CA ALA A 150 -2.29 9.78 -0.57
C ALA A 150 -2.67 10.46 -1.90
N ALA A 151 -3.55 9.84 -2.68
CA ALA A 151 -4.03 10.39 -3.94
C ALA A 151 -4.85 11.67 -3.76
N ALA A 152 -5.69 11.74 -2.71
CA ALA A 152 -6.43 12.95 -2.37
C ALA A 152 -5.49 14.09 -1.99
N ILE A 153 -4.49 13.82 -1.14
CA ILE A 153 -3.44 14.79 -0.73
C ILE A 153 -2.66 15.29 -1.95
N ALA A 154 -2.36 14.42 -2.91
CA ALA A 154 -1.63 14.79 -4.12
C ALA A 154 -2.53 15.37 -5.24
N GLY A 155 -3.86 15.39 -5.06
CA GLY A 155 -4.82 15.91 -6.05
C GLY A 155 -5.03 15.00 -7.27
N VAL A 156 -4.81 13.69 -7.14
CA VAL A 156 -4.92 12.67 -8.19
C VAL A 156 -5.86 11.50 -7.82
N PRO A 157 -7.09 11.75 -7.32
CA PRO A 157 -7.96 10.70 -6.76
C PRO A 157 -8.34 9.62 -7.79
N GLU A 158 -8.38 9.94 -9.07
CA GLU A 158 -8.64 8.98 -10.15
C GLU A 158 -7.58 7.90 -10.26
N ARG A 159 -6.32 8.21 -9.89
CA ARG A 159 -5.22 7.21 -9.90
C ARG A 159 -5.39 6.20 -8.77
N ALA A 160 -5.92 6.64 -7.61
CA ALA A 160 -6.25 5.71 -6.52
C ALA A 160 -7.30 4.69 -6.96
N GLN A 161 -8.32 5.11 -7.71
CA GLN A 161 -9.34 4.21 -8.23
C GLN A 161 -8.70 3.13 -9.13
N GLN A 162 -7.75 3.51 -9.98
CA GLN A 162 -7.05 2.56 -10.86
C GLN A 162 -6.21 1.57 -10.05
N VAL A 163 -5.40 2.05 -9.09
CA VAL A 163 -4.55 1.19 -8.25
C VAL A 163 -5.41 0.25 -7.40
N ASN A 164 -6.45 0.77 -6.75
CA ASN A 164 -7.36 -0.02 -5.93
C ASN A 164 -8.14 -1.06 -6.74
N ALA A 165 -8.49 -0.76 -8.00
CA ALA A 165 -9.13 -1.72 -8.90
C ALA A 165 -8.21 -2.90 -9.25
N VAL A 166 -6.91 -2.66 -9.44
CA VAL A 166 -5.93 -3.75 -9.68
C VAL A 166 -5.86 -4.67 -8.46
N ILE A 167 -5.78 -4.11 -7.25
CA ILE A 167 -5.79 -4.89 -6.00
C ILE A 167 -7.08 -5.71 -5.91
N GLN A 168 -8.24 -5.07 -6.10
CA GLN A 168 -9.54 -5.73 -5.99
C GLN A 168 -9.70 -6.86 -6.99
N ASN A 169 -9.35 -6.62 -8.26
CA ASN A 169 -9.42 -7.64 -9.32
C ASN A 169 -8.56 -8.88 -8.98
N THR A 170 -7.37 -8.68 -8.38
CA THR A 170 -6.52 -9.79 -7.96
C THR A 170 -7.18 -10.60 -6.85
N ILE A 171 -7.75 -9.94 -5.85
CA ILE A 171 -8.47 -10.58 -4.74
C ILE A 171 -9.71 -11.32 -5.25
N ASP A 172 -10.46 -10.71 -6.17
CA ASP A 172 -11.67 -11.34 -6.73
C ASP A 172 -11.32 -12.61 -7.54
N ARG A 173 -10.19 -12.63 -8.23
CA ARG A 173 -9.69 -13.86 -8.87
C ARG A 173 -9.43 -14.96 -7.86
N VAL A 174 -8.77 -14.66 -6.73
CA VAL A 174 -8.53 -15.63 -5.65
C VAL A 174 -9.87 -16.12 -5.08
N LYS A 175 -10.78 -15.21 -4.74
CA LYS A 175 -12.12 -15.55 -4.23
C LYS A 175 -12.91 -16.46 -5.19
N ASN A 176 -12.85 -16.16 -6.49
CA ASN A 176 -13.55 -16.97 -7.50
C ASN A 176 -12.95 -18.37 -7.62
N THR A 177 -11.62 -18.52 -7.48
CA THR A 177 -10.96 -19.82 -7.44
C THR A 177 -11.42 -20.63 -6.22
N LEU A 178 -11.62 -19.98 -5.09
CA LEU A 178 -12.03 -20.59 -3.84
C LEU A 178 -13.55 -20.81 -3.73
N ALA A 179 -14.36 -20.27 -4.63
CA ALA A 179 -15.82 -20.33 -4.53
C ALA A 179 -16.39 -21.75 -4.46
N ALA A 180 -15.70 -22.73 -5.05
CA ALA A 180 -16.08 -24.14 -5.00
C ALA A 180 -15.56 -24.89 -3.76
N VAL A 181 -14.72 -24.25 -2.93
CA VAL A 181 -14.13 -24.86 -1.73
C VAL A 181 -15.03 -24.57 -0.51
N PRO A 182 -15.69 -25.58 0.07
CA PRO A 182 -16.49 -25.38 1.27
C PRO A 182 -15.62 -24.86 2.42
N GLU A 183 -16.19 -24.04 3.29
CA GLU A 183 -15.49 -23.45 4.43
C GLU A 183 -14.87 -24.54 5.35
N SER A 184 -15.56 -25.68 5.53
CA SER A 184 -15.08 -26.83 6.30
C SER A 184 -13.85 -27.54 5.69
N ARG A 185 -13.49 -27.18 4.45
CA ARG A 185 -12.30 -27.72 3.75
C ARG A 185 -11.17 -26.71 3.64
N ARG A 186 -11.31 -25.52 4.21
CA ARG A 186 -10.25 -24.53 4.27
C ARG A 186 -9.12 -25.05 5.16
N LEU A 187 -7.89 -24.79 4.72
CA LEU A 187 -6.70 -25.28 5.42
C LEU A 187 -6.43 -24.47 6.67
N LYS A 188 -6.06 -25.13 7.76
CA LYS A 188 -5.52 -24.50 8.96
C LYS A 188 -4.08 -24.09 8.70
N VAL A 189 -3.79 -22.81 8.87
CA VAL A 189 -2.49 -22.22 8.55
C VAL A 189 -1.83 -21.70 9.82
N LEU A 190 -0.57 -22.09 10.04
CA LEU A 190 0.34 -21.41 10.93
C LEU A 190 1.21 -20.46 10.09
N TYR A 191 1.10 -19.15 10.32
CA TYR A 191 2.10 -18.20 9.81
C TYR A 191 3.21 -18.06 10.86
N LEU A 192 4.39 -18.55 10.54
CA LEU A 192 5.51 -18.67 11.46
C LEU A 192 6.44 -17.45 11.32
N VAL A 193 6.31 -16.47 12.22
CA VAL A 193 7.19 -15.29 12.28
C VAL A 193 8.54 -15.67 12.88
N TRP A 194 8.53 -16.50 13.92
CA TRP A 194 9.71 -16.98 14.63
C TRP A 194 9.46 -18.36 15.21
N ASP A 195 10.48 -19.19 15.31
CA ASP A 195 10.33 -20.60 15.66
C ASP A 195 10.70 -20.94 17.13
N GLU A 196 11.40 -20.04 17.84
CA GLU A 196 11.79 -20.27 19.23
C GLU A 196 11.93 -18.95 20.03
N PRO A 197 10.94 -18.55 20.88
CA PRO A 197 9.62 -19.20 21.02
C PRO A 197 8.81 -19.13 19.71
N VAL A 198 7.85 -20.05 19.52
CA VAL A 198 6.98 -20.01 18.35
C VAL A 198 6.15 -18.72 18.38
N MET A 199 6.38 -17.84 17.43
CA MET A 199 5.63 -16.57 17.27
C MET A 199 4.86 -16.60 15.97
N SER A 200 3.61 -16.18 16.01
CA SER A 200 2.71 -16.10 14.86
C SER A 200 2.06 -14.73 14.75
N VAL A 201 1.12 -14.60 13.82
CA VAL A 201 0.34 -13.38 13.58
C VAL A 201 -1.06 -13.51 14.18
N GLY A 202 -1.51 -12.51 14.91
CA GLY A 202 -2.85 -12.45 15.48
C GLY A 202 -3.88 -11.85 14.50
N PRO A 203 -5.17 -11.82 14.90
CA PRO A 203 -6.29 -11.51 14.00
C PRO A 203 -6.31 -10.05 13.50
N LYS A 204 -5.62 -9.14 14.18
CA LYS A 204 -5.60 -7.71 13.85
C LYS A 204 -4.38 -7.30 13.01
N THR A 205 -3.76 -8.25 12.31
CA THR A 205 -2.60 -7.98 11.45
C THR A 205 -2.97 -8.08 9.97
N LEU A 206 -2.25 -7.33 9.13
CA LEU A 206 -2.41 -7.39 7.68
C LEU A 206 -2.23 -8.82 7.15
N ILE A 207 -1.24 -9.56 7.66
CA ILE A 207 -0.97 -10.93 7.23
C ILE A 207 -2.17 -11.84 7.52
N SER A 208 -2.80 -11.69 8.69
CA SER A 208 -4.00 -12.46 9.03
C SER A 208 -5.19 -12.14 8.13
N ASP A 209 -5.38 -10.86 7.76
CA ASP A 209 -6.41 -10.44 6.81
C ASP A 209 -6.14 -11.02 5.41
N MET A 210 -4.88 -11.02 4.96
CA MET A 210 -4.46 -11.60 3.70
C MET A 210 -4.64 -13.13 3.69
N LEU A 211 -4.29 -13.83 4.77
CA LEU A 211 -4.55 -15.26 4.94
C LEU A 211 -6.04 -15.59 4.77
N SER A 212 -6.89 -14.80 5.41
CA SER A 212 -8.35 -14.95 5.30
C SER A 212 -8.83 -14.70 3.86
N ALA A 213 -8.30 -13.66 3.19
CA ALA A 213 -8.60 -13.35 1.80
C ALA A 213 -8.15 -14.47 0.85
N ALA A 214 -7.03 -15.14 1.16
CA ALA A 214 -6.52 -16.31 0.46
C ALA A 214 -7.26 -17.62 0.80
N GLY A 215 -8.26 -17.56 1.70
CA GLY A 215 -9.10 -18.72 2.07
C GLY A 215 -8.49 -19.63 3.14
N GLY A 216 -7.38 -19.26 3.75
CA GLY A 216 -6.78 -19.96 4.87
C GLY A 216 -7.50 -19.63 6.19
N VAL A 217 -7.40 -20.55 7.15
CA VAL A 217 -7.87 -20.35 8.53
C VAL A 217 -6.65 -20.28 9.43
N SER A 218 -6.36 -19.07 9.94
CA SER A 218 -5.25 -18.89 10.88
C SER A 218 -5.52 -19.66 12.18
N ILE A 219 -4.56 -20.49 12.62
CA ILE A 219 -4.68 -21.22 13.90
C ILE A 219 -4.52 -20.30 15.12
N THR A 220 -4.18 -19.04 14.90
CA THR A 220 -4.00 -17.99 15.90
C THR A 220 -5.03 -16.86 15.74
N GLY A 221 -6.14 -17.16 15.05
CA GLY A 221 -7.19 -16.19 14.73
C GLY A 221 -8.01 -15.70 15.92
N ASP A 222 -7.90 -16.33 17.07
CA ASP A 222 -8.54 -15.98 18.35
C ASP A 222 -7.59 -15.31 19.35
N ALA A 223 -6.34 -15.06 18.95
CA ALA A 223 -5.35 -14.43 19.82
C ALA A 223 -5.73 -12.99 20.18
N GLU A 224 -5.41 -12.56 21.40
CA GLU A 224 -5.61 -11.18 21.84
C GLU A 224 -4.51 -10.23 21.33
N SER A 225 -3.29 -10.77 21.16
CA SER A 225 -2.10 -10.03 20.72
C SER A 225 -1.97 -10.06 19.19
N ASP A 226 -1.39 -9.00 18.61
CA ASP A 226 -1.04 -8.93 17.18
C ASP A 226 0.09 -9.90 16.81
N TYR A 227 0.97 -10.23 17.76
CA TYR A 227 2.06 -11.20 17.58
C TYR A 227 2.13 -12.14 18.77
N PRO A 228 1.23 -13.13 18.82
CA PRO A 228 1.17 -14.07 19.95
C PRO A 228 2.32 -15.07 19.90
N SER A 229 2.79 -15.47 21.09
CA SER A 229 3.72 -16.59 21.27
C SER A 229 3.00 -17.81 21.83
N TYR A 230 3.36 -18.97 21.31
CA TYR A 230 2.79 -20.26 21.70
C TYR A 230 3.88 -21.26 22.08
N SER A 231 3.55 -22.23 22.93
CA SER A 231 4.39 -23.38 23.08
C SER A 231 4.27 -24.28 21.84
N LEU A 232 5.33 -25.02 21.53
CA LEU A 232 5.30 -25.97 20.43
C LEU A 232 4.26 -27.08 20.65
N GLU A 233 4.03 -27.46 21.93
CA GLU A 233 3.00 -28.44 22.31
C GLU A 233 1.60 -27.95 21.92
N THR A 234 1.32 -26.67 22.11
CA THR A 234 0.04 -26.07 21.68
C THR A 234 -0.12 -26.18 20.15
N ILE A 235 0.94 -25.85 19.41
CA ILE A 235 0.92 -25.95 17.93
C ILE A 235 0.74 -27.40 17.49
N VAL A 236 1.40 -28.35 18.15
CA VAL A 236 1.26 -29.80 17.86
C VAL A 236 -0.18 -30.27 18.15
N ALA A 237 -0.81 -29.79 19.22
CA ALA A 237 -2.20 -30.15 19.55
C ALA A 237 -3.21 -29.64 18.50
N VAL A 238 -3.01 -28.43 17.96
CA VAL A 238 -3.87 -27.85 16.90
C VAL A 238 -3.59 -28.50 15.54
N ASN A 239 -2.33 -28.90 15.29
CA ASN A 239 -1.82 -29.56 14.11
C ASN A 239 -2.24 -28.84 12.80
N PRO A 240 -1.60 -27.75 12.41
CA PRO A 240 -1.90 -27.02 11.19
C PRO A 240 -1.67 -27.86 9.93
N ASP A 241 -2.47 -27.63 8.89
CA ASP A 241 -2.34 -28.30 7.58
C ASP A 241 -1.16 -27.74 6.77
N VAL A 242 -0.86 -26.45 6.96
CA VAL A 242 0.18 -25.69 6.24
C VAL A 242 0.92 -24.78 7.21
N ILE A 243 2.24 -24.66 7.00
CA ILE A 243 3.09 -23.68 7.67
C ILE A 243 3.61 -22.72 6.58
N LEU A 244 3.38 -21.42 6.78
CA LEU A 244 3.95 -20.35 5.96
C LEU A 244 4.97 -19.57 6.79
N ALA A 245 6.07 -19.16 6.17
CA ALA A 245 7.06 -18.31 6.81
C ALA A 245 7.59 -17.26 5.82
N PRO A 246 8.02 -16.07 6.28
CA PRO A 246 8.55 -15.04 5.38
C PRO A 246 9.90 -15.48 4.80
N ARG A 247 10.07 -15.24 3.50
CA ARG A 247 11.38 -15.33 2.82
C ARG A 247 12.09 -14.01 3.01
N VAL A 248 12.97 -13.93 4.01
CA VAL A 248 13.75 -12.73 4.28
C VAL A 248 14.98 -12.70 3.37
N HIS A 249 15.13 -11.60 2.60
CA HIS A 249 16.32 -11.38 1.77
C HIS A 249 17.48 -10.84 2.61
N GLY A 250 18.69 -11.33 2.36
CA GLY A 250 19.91 -10.85 3.03
C GLY A 250 20.35 -11.65 4.26
N GLY A 251 19.72 -12.77 4.54
CA GLY A 251 20.04 -13.65 5.68
C GLY A 251 19.27 -13.30 6.95
N GLY A 252 19.08 -14.26 7.83
CA GLY A 252 18.35 -14.08 9.11
C GLY A 252 16.88 -14.55 9.09
N GLY A 253 16.40 -15.07 7.96
CA GLY A 253 15.07 -15.71 7.89
C GLY A 253 15.08 -17.11 8.53
N LEU A 254 13.87 -17.65 8.74
CA LEU A 254 13.69 -19.02 9.24
C LEU A 254 14.25 -20.03 8.24
N ASP A 255 15.08 -20.95 8.72
CA ASP A 255 15.48 -22.12 7.98
C ASP A 255 14.38 -23.18 8.07
N ILE A 256 13.43 -23.16 7.12
CA ILE A 256 12.32 -24.12 7.11
C ILE A 256 12.79 -25.58 6.93
N GLN A 257 13.98 -25.80 6.40
CA GLN A 257 14.51 -27.17 6.27
C GLN A 257 14.90 -27.72 7.65
N SER A 258 15.38 -26.86 8.55
CA SER A 258 15.70 -27.25 9.93
C SER A 258 14.49 -27.74 10.72
N LEU A 259 13.27 -27.28 10.39
CA LEU A 259 12.05 -27.76 11.05
C LEU A 259 11.83 -29.26 10.89
N ARG A 260 12.33 -29.87 9.81
CA ARG A 260 12.21 -31.31 9.56
C ARG A 260 13.01 -32.17 10.56
N THR A 261 14.05 -31.60 11.15
CA THR A 261 14.95 -32.27 12.11
C THR A 261 14.84 -31.71 13.52
N LYS A 262 14.19 -30.55 13.68
CA LYS A 262 14.05 -29.87 14.98
C LYS A 262 13.09 -30.65 15.88
N PRO A 263 13.47 -30.98 17.14
CA PRO A 263 12.63 -31.73 18.06
C PRO A 263 11.23 -31.09 18.23
N GLY A 264 10.21 -31.93 18.22
CA GLY A 264 8.80 -31.52 18.32
C GLY A 264 8.16 -31.14 17.00
N TRP A 265 8.85 -30.41 16.11
CA TRP A 265 8.32 -30.01 14.81
C TRP A 265 8.02 -31.19 13.89
N GLN A 266 8.79 -32.27 14.01
CA GLN A 266 8.58 -33.54 13.28
C GLN A 266 7.22 -34.19 13.58
N ALA A 267 6.55 -33.84 14.68
CA ALA A 267 5.23 -34.36 15.02
C ALA A 267 4.13 -33.80 14.13
N LEU A 268 4.33 -32.57 13.56
CA LEU A 268 3.36 -31.87 12.75
C LEU A 268 3.17 -32.56 11.38
N ASP A 269 1.91 -32.73 10.99
CA ASP A 269 1.56 -33.26 9.68
C ASP A 269 2.05 -32.39 8.54
N ALA A 270 1.98 -31.06 8.69
CA ALA A 270 2.52 -30.12 7.71
C ALA A 270 4.01 -30.37 7.44
N VAL A 271 4.82 -30.63 8.48
CA VAL A 271 6.25 -30.92 8.34
C VAL A 271 6.48 -32.27 7.69
N LYS A 272 5.75 -33.32 8.13
CA LYS A 272 5.85 -34.68 7.54
C LYS A 272 5.50 -34.70 6.06
N LYS A 273 4.46 -33.99 5.66
CA LYS A 273 3.96 -33.92 4.28
C LYS A 273 4.73 -32.90 3.40
N GLY A 274 5.60 -32.08 3.99
CA GLY A 274 6.35 -31.05 3.28
C GLY A 274 5.52 -29.80 2.96
N ASN A 275 4.39 -29.60 3.63
CA ASN A 275 3.52 -28.43 3.50
C ASN A 275 4.07 -27.23 4.30
N VAL A 276 5.32 -26.90 4.09
CA VAL A 276 6.02 -25.77 4.71
C VAL A 276 6.59 -24.92 3.60
N TYR A 277 6.11 -23.67 3.47
CA TYR A 277 6.44 -22.81 2.35
C TYR A 277 6.97 -21.46 2.82
N LEU A 278 7.87 -20.88 2.01
CA LEU A 278 8.30 -19.51 2.17
C LEU A 278 7.47 -18.62 1.25
N VAL A 279 6.93 -17.55 1.81
CA VAL A 279 6.24 -16.47 1.08
C VAL A 279 7.14 -15.26 1.00
N GLU A 280 7.02 -14.46 -0.08
CA GLU A 280 7.83 -13.27 -0.29
C GLU A 280 7.52 -12.19 0.74
N ASP A 281 8.47 -11.92 1.64
CA ASP A 281 8.28 -10.99 2.77
C ASP A 281 7.83 -9.61 2.33
N ASN A 282 8.42 -9.06 1.28
CA ASN A 282 8.06 -7.74 0.78
C ASN A 282 6.61 -7.64 0.24
N LEU A 283 5.96 -8.76 -0.08
CA LEU A 283 4.56 -8.77 -0.51
C LEU A 283 3.58 -8.88 0.65
N VAL A 284 3.98 -9.59 1.72
CA VAL A 284 3.08 -9.89 2.84
C VAL A 284 3.28 -8.95 4.04
N SER A 285 4.48 -8.36 4.20
CA SER A 285 4.82 -7.50 5.34
C SER A 285 4.74 -5.99 5.04
N ARG A 286 4.65 -5.60 3.75
CA ARG A 286 4.52 -4.18 3.37
C ARG A 286 3.06 -3.84 3.06
N PRO A 287 2.40 -2.95 3.84
CA PRO A 287 1.02 -2.49 3.57
C PRO A 287 0.98 -1.53 2.37
N GLY A 288 1.31 -2.03 1.18
CA GLY A 288 1.48 -1.26 -0.05
C GLY A 288 0.60 -1.76 -1.21
N PRO A 289 0.75 -1.18 -2.40
CA PRO A 289 -0.11 -1.46 -3.55
C PRO A 289 0.00 -2.90 -4.08
N ARG A 290 1.04 -3.65 -3.66
CA ARG A 290 1.25 -5.06 -4.01
C ARG A 290 0.54 -6.04 -3.07
N VAL A 291 -0.30 -5.55 -2.15
CA VAL A 291 -1.04 -6.39 -1.18
C VAL A 291 -1.90 -7.46 -1.87
N GLY A 292 -2.45 -7.17 -3.06
CA GLY A 292 -3.16 -8.17 -3.86
C GLY A 292 -2.27 -9.31 -4.34
N GLU A 293 -1.02 -9.02 -4.72
CA GLU A 293 -0.02 -10.04 -5.06
C GLU A 293 0.35 -10.88 -3.84
N GLY A 294 0.44 -10.23 -2.66
CA GLY A 294 0.65 -10.94 -1.40
C GLY A 294 -0.47 -11.92 -1.05
N VAL A 295 -1.74 -11.57 -1.31
CA VAL A 295 -2.88 -12.51 -1.17
C VAL A 295 -2.77 -13.68 -2.16
N LEU A 296 -2.24 -13.43 -3.35
CA LEU A 296 -2.05 -14.47 -4.37
C LEU A 296 -0.84 -15.38 -4.05
N GLU A 297 0.18 -14.84 -3.38
CA GLU A 297 1.38 -15.57 -2.96
C GLU A 297 1.07 -16.59 -1.84
N ILE A 298 0.14 -16.23 -0.94
CA ILE A 298 -0.35 -17.09 0.15
C ILE A 298 -1.20 -18.24 -0.39
#